data_a1ad411d5055798a3f4b6b6c6c130040
#
_entry.id   a1ad411d5055798a3f4b6b6c6c130040
#
_cell.length_a   1.000
_cell.length_b   1.000
_cell.length_c   1.000
_cell.angle_alpha   90.00
_cell.angle_beta   90.00
_cell.angle_gamma   90.00
#
_symmetry.space_group_name_H-M   'P 1'
#
loop_
_entity.id
_entity.type
_entity.pdbx_description
1 polymer ?
#
loop_
_entity_poly.entity_id
_entity_poly.type
_entity_poly.pdbx_seq_one_letter_code
_entity_poly.pdbx_strand_id
1 'polypeptide(L)'
;MNLMRIYGLFLRHFYLITRSFPRILDLIYWPSIQITLWGFISNFFAAHSSYYSGAVGVILSCAILYDFLFRTSIGFNMLFLEEIWSRNFTNLFIAPMKISEIIVSLVFTALIRALIGLIPAILLTSPLFGISLLKLGLPLAFLFLSLYLFGITLGLFVSAGLLRFGPSFENIAWS
;
A
#
# COMPACT_ATOMS: atom_id res chain seq x y z
N MET A 1 15.96 20.75 4.80
CA MET A 1 14.90 20.05 4.07
C MET A 1 13.93 21.10 3.54
N ASN A 2 13.71 21.17 2.25
CA ASN A 2 12.84 22.20 1.65
C ASN A 2 11.49 21.56 1.29
N LEU A 3 10.44 21.98 1.99
CA LEU A 3 9.07 21.45 1.82
C LEU A 3 8.53 21.64 0.39
N MET A 4 8.89 22.75 -0.27
CA MET A 4 8.45 22.99 -1.65
C MET A 4 8.99 21.94 -2.64
N ARG A 5 10.23 21.47 -2.45
CA ARG A 5 10.83 20.43 -3.31
C ARG A 5 10.17 19.09 -3.11
N ILE A 6 9.90 18.74 -1.84
CA ILE A 6 9.15 17.50 -1.49
C ILE A 6 7.75 17.54 -2.10
N TYR A 7 7.07 18.66 -1.96
CA TYR A 7 5.73 18.87 -2.51
C TYR A 7 5.71 18.79 -4.05
N GLY A 8 6.70 19.40 -4.72
CA GLY A 8 6.81 19.34 -6.18
C GLY A 8 6.99 17.91 -6.71
N LEU A 9 7.84 17.10 -6.05
CA LEU A 9 8.05 15.70 -6.42
C LEU A 9 6.81 14.85 -6.09
N PHE A 10 6.18 15.09 -4.95
CA PHE A 10 4.91 14.47 -4.58
C PHE A 10 3.81 14.74 -5.62
N LEU A 11 3.63 16.01 -6.04
CA LEU A 11 2.65 16.37 -7.06
C LEU A 11 2.92 15.66 -8.40
N ARG A 12 4.18 15.55 -8.79
CA ARG A 12 4.57 14.81 -10.00
C ARG A 12 4.05 13.37 -9.95
N HIS A 13 4.35 12.63 -8.86
CA HIS A 13 3.88 11.26 -8.70
C HIS A 13 2.35 11.18 -8.62
N PHE A 14 1.73 12.11 -7.92
CA PHE A 14 0.28 12.17 -7.82
C PHE A 14 -0.39 12.36 -9.19
N TYR A 15 0.12 13.25 -10.03
CA TYR A 15 -0.39 13.42 -11.39
C TYR A 15 -0.12 12.21 -12.29
N LEU A 16 0.99 11.48 -12.11
CA LEU A 16 1.24 10.24 -12.83
C LEU A 16 0.21 9.15 -12.49
N ILE A 17 -0.25 9.10 -11.25
CA ILE A 17 -1.31 8.18 -10.82
C ILE A 17 -2.66 8.62 -11.38
N THR A 18 -3.05 9.88 -11.19
CA THR A 18 -4.39 10.36 -11.52
C THR A 18 -4.65 10.46 -13.02
N ARG A 19 -3.63 10.68 -13.83
CA ARG A 19 -3.76 10.71 -15.30
C ARG A 19 -3.77 9.33 -15.95
N SER A 20 -3.50 8.27 -15.22
CA SER A 20 -3.48 6.91 -15.74
C SER A 20 -4.66 6.11 -15.20
N PHE A 21 -5.73 5.98 -15.98
CA PHE A 21 -6.91 5.17 -15.62
C PHE A 21 -6.55 3.73 -15.22
N PRO A 22 -5.65 3.00 -15.92
CA PRO A 22 -5.23 1.66 -15.51
C PRO A 22 -4.63 1.61 -14.12
N ARG A 23 -3.87 2.63 -13.71
CA ARG A 23 -3.25 2.68 -12.37
C ARG A 23 -4.27 2.89 -11.26
N ILE A 24 -5.29 3.71 -11.51
CA ILE A 24 -6.40 3.92 -10.56
C ILE A 24 -7.21 2.63 -10.44
N LEU A 25 -7.51 1.98 -11.56
CA LEU A 25 -8.19 0.70 -11.59
C LEU A 25 -7.44 -0.36 -10.79
N ASP A 26 -6.15 -0.49 -11.00
CA ASP A 26 -5.28 -1.44 -10.27
C ASP A 26 -5.32 -1.21 -8.76
N LEU A 27 -5.28 0.05 -8.32
CA LEU A 27 -5.34 0.41 -6.91
C LEU A 27 -6.67 0.05 -6.23
N ILE A 28 -7.79 0.04 -6.97
CA ILE A 28 -9.13 -0.23 -6.44
C ILE A 28 -9.52 -1.71 -6.64
N TYR A 29 -9.18 -2.28 -7.78
CA TYR A 29 -9.62 -3.60 -8.22
C TYR A 29 -9.07 -4.73 -7.33
N TRP A 30 -7.74 -4.76 -7.14
CA TRP A 30 -7.10 -5.82 -6.37
C TRP A 30 -7.56 -5.87 -4.90
N PRO A 31 -7.65 -4.75 -4.14
CA PRO A 31 -8.17 -4.79 -2.79
C PRO A 31 -9.60 -5.30 -2.73
N SER A 32 -10.42 -4.85 -3.68
CA SER A 32 -11.83 -5.22 -3.72
C SER A 32 -12.01 -6.73 -3.94
N ILE A 33 -11.25 -7.32 -4.86
CA ILE A 33 -11.28 -8.78 -5.08
C ILE A 33 -10.77 -9.53 -3.85
N GLN A 34 -9.64 -9.11 -3.30
CA GLN A 34 -9.01 -9.80 -2.19
C GLN A 34 -9.92 -9.84 -0.96
N ILE A 35 -10.56 -8.71 -0.62
CA ILE A 35 -11.49 -8.65 0.49
C ILE A 35 -12.75 -9.45 0.22
N THR A 36 -13.29 -9.41 -0.98
CA THR A 36 -14.44 -10.21 -1.37
C THR A 36 -14.13 -11.70 -1.23
N LEU A 37 -12.98 -12.14 -1.72
CA LEU A 37 -12.53 -13.52 -1.63
C LEU A 37 -12.36 -13.96 -0.17
N TRP A 38 -11.63 -13.23 0.64
CA TRP A 38 -11.44 -13.55 2.06
C TRP A 38 -12.74 -13.49 2.85
N GLY A 39 -13.63 -12.58 2.51
CA GLY A 39 -14.95 -12.48 3.11
C GLY A 39 -15.82 -13.71 2.83
N PHE A 40 -15.85 -14.19 1.58
CA PHE A 40 -16.57 -15.44 1.24
C PHE A 40 -15.95 -16.67 1.90
N ILE A 41 -14.61 -16.77 1.91
CA ILE A 41 -13.91 -17.85 2.62
C ILE A 41 -14.27 -17.83 4.11
N SER A 42 -14.25 -16.68 4.74
CA SER A 42 -14.61 -16.53 6.16
C SER A 42 -16.04 -16.96 6.44
N ASN A 43 -17.00 -16.55 5.59
CA ASN A 43 -18.40 -16.95 5.73
C ASN A 43 -18.58 -18.45 5.50
N PHE A 44 -17.87 -19.05 4.54
CA PHE A 44 -17.91 -20.48 4.32
C PHE A 44 -17.46 -21.26 5.56
N PHE A 45 -16.36 -20.88 6.19
CA PHE A 45 -15.91 -21.52 7.43
C PHE A 45 -16.90 -21.33 8.58
N ALA A 46 -17.50 -20.16 8.71
CA ALA A 46 -18.51 -19.91 9.74
C ALA A 46 -19.77 -20.76 9.56
N ALA A 47 -20.19 -21.00 8.32
CA ALA A 47 -21.35 -21.82 8.01
C ALA A 47 -21.13 -23.35 8.27
N HIS A 48 -19.88 -23.82 8.15
CA HIS A 48 -19.56 -25.25 8.24
C HIS A 48 -18.94 -25.66 9.59
N SER A 49 -18.69 -24.73 10.50
CA SER A 49 -18.14 -25.02 11.82
C SER A 49 -18.60 -24.01 12.86
N SER A 50 -19.23 -24.52 13.94
CA SER A 50 -19.62 -23.70 15.08
C SER A 50 -18.41 -23.05 15.78
N TYR A 51 -17.23 -23.66 15.69
CA TYR A 51 -15.99 -23.16 16.26
C TYR A 51 -15.54 -21.84 15.56
N TYR A 52 -15.76 -21.73 14.24
CA TYR A 52 -15.35 -20.55 13.44
C TYR A 52 -16.45 -19.49 13.30
N SER A 53 -17.62 -19.68 13.87
CA SER A 53 -18.73 -18.72 13.73
C SER A 53 -18.38 -17.30 14.25
N GLY A 54 -17.52 -17.20 15.26
CA GLY A 54 -17.01 -15.93 15.78
C GLY A 54 -15.74 -15.39 15.07
N ALA A 55 -15.10 -16.20 14.24
CA ALA A 55 -13.80 -15.88 13.65
C ALA A 55 -13.88 -15.08 12.34
N VAL A 56 -15.07 -14.95 11.73
CA VAL A 56 -15.25 -14.23 10.44
C VAL A 56 -14.69 -12.82 10.51
N GLY A 57 -15.02 -12.08 11.57
CA GLY A 57 -14.54 -10.73 11.77
C GLY A 57 -13.01 -10.64 11.92
N VAL A 58 -12.42 -11.62 12.61
CA VAL A 58 -10.97 -11.66 12.83
C VAL A 58 -10.24 -11.94 11.53
N ILE A 59 -10.64 -12.98 10.77
CA ILE A 59 -10.01 -13.38 9.51
C ILE A 59 -10.06 -12.21 8.51
N LEU A 60 -11.23 -11.61 8.35
CA LEU A 60 -11.40 -10.50 7.41
C LEU A 60 -10.62 -9.25 7.84
N SER A 61 -10.57 -8.95 9.13
CA SER A 61 -9.77 -7.84 9.66
C SER A 61 -8.27 -8.07 9.42
N CYS A 62 -7.78 -9.29 9.66
CA CYS A 62 -6.39 -9.66 9.37
C CYS A 62 -6.06 -9.54 7.88
N ALA A 63 -6.98 -9.95 7.00
CA ALA A 63 -6.79 -9.84 5.55
C ALA A 63 -6.66 -8.36 5.11
N ILE A 64 -7.49 -7.45 5.66
CA ILE A 64 -7.43 -6.02 5.35
C ILE A 64 -6.12 -5.40 5.86
N LEU A 65 -5.70 -5.76 7.07
CA LEU A 65 -4.45 -5.25 7.65
C LEU A 65 -3.23 -5.73 6.86
N TYR A 66 -3.25 -7.01 6.44
CA TYR A 66 -2.20 -7.57 5.58
C TYR A 66 -2.17 -6.89 4.22
N ASP A 67 -3.33 -6.70 3.57
CA ASP A 67 -3.40 -6.00 2.28
C ASP A 67 -2.85 -4.57 2.37
N PHE A 68 -3.14 -3.86 3.46
CA PHE A 68 -2.60 -2.53 3.69
C PHE A 68 -1.07 -2.51 3.82
N LEU A 69 -0.50 -3.46 4.60
CA LEU A 69 0.95 -3.63 4.73
C LEU A 69 1.60 -3.90 3.38
N PHE A 70 1.07 -4.87 2.65
CA PHE A 70 1.56 -5.30 1.34
C PHE A 70 1.54 -4.15 0.33
N ARG A 71 0.43 -3.40 0.27
CA ARG A 71 0.30 -2.24 -0.62
C ARG A 71 1.24 -1.11 -0.27
N THR A 72 1.51 -0.91 1.02
CA THR A 72 2.48 0.11 1.44
C THR A 72 3.87 -0.25 0.95
N SER A 73 4.30 -1.49 1.13
CA SER A 73 5.61 -1.97 0.69
C SER A 73 5.76 -1.94 -0.82
N ILE A 74 4.84 -2.57 -1.54
CA ILE A 74 4.85 -2.58 -3.02
C ILE A 74 4.66 -1.19 -3.59
N GLY A 75 3.79 -0.37 -3.00
CA GLY A 75 3.55 1.00 -3.45
C GLY A 75 4.81 1.84 -3.43
N PHE A 76 5.63 1.71 -2.39
CA PHE A 76 6.93 2.38 -2.30
C PHE A 76 7.91 1.84 -3.36
N ASN A 77 8.01 0.51 -3.50
CA ASN A 77 8.91 -0.13 -4.47
C ASN A 77 8.56 0.24 -5.91
N MET A 78 7.27 0.28 -6.26
CA MET A 78 6.82 0.66 -7.60
C MET A 78 7.14 2.11 -7.93
N LEU A 79 6.97 3.03 -6.98
CA LEU A 79 7.38 4.43 -7.17
C LEU A 79 8.89 4.54 -7.40
N PHE A 80 9.67 3.76 -6.67
CA PHE A 80 11.12 3.73 -6.81
C PHE A 80 11.55 3.14 -8.16
N LEU A 81 10.95 2.02 -8.58
CA LEU A 81 11.18 1.39 -9.88
C LEU A 81 10.79 2.31 -11.05
N GLU A 82 9.72 3.07 -10.90
CA GLU A 82 9.29 4.05 -11.90
C GLU A 82 10.36 5.10 -12.16
N GLU A 83 11.08 5.55 -11.14
CA GLU A 83 12.21 6.46 -11.28
C GLU A 83 13.41 5.80 -11.98
N ILE A 84 13.64 4.49 -11.74
CA ILE A 84 14.68 3.72 -12.44
C ILE A 84 14.32 3.54 -13.92
N TRP A 85 13.12 3.05 -14.21
CA TRP A 85 12.68 2.75 -15.59
C TRP A 85 12.58 4.00 -16.47
N SER A 86 12.13 5.11 -15.88
CA SER A 86 12.07 6.40 -16.57
C SER A 86 13.44 7.06 -16.74
N ARG A 87 14.52 6.45 -16.21
CA ARG A 87 15.88 7.01 -16.18
C ARG A 87 15.94 8.42 -15.56
N ASN A 88 15.00 8.71 -14.67
CA ASN A 88 14.85 10.05 -14.11
C ASN A 88 15.82 10.34 -12.94
N PHE A 89 16.50 9.33 -12.40
CA PHE A 89 17.48 9.52 -11.34
C PHE A 89 18.58 10.51 -11.73
N THR A 90 19.03 10.49 -12.99
CA THR A 90 20.02 11.46 -13.48
C THR A 90 19.50 12.89 -13.30
N ASN A 91 18.25 13.15 -13.67
CA ASN A 91 17.64 14.48 -13.50
C ASN A 91 17.45 14.86 -12.03
N LEU A 92 17.09 13.89 -11.17
CA LEU A 92 16.93 14.10 -9.73
C LEU A 92 18.27 14.44 -9.06
N PHE A 93 19.38 13.84 -9.50
CA PHE A 93 20.71 14.13 -8.95
C PHE A 93 21.32 15.43 -9.48
N ILE A 94 20.96 15.89 -10.70
CA ILE A 94 21.32 17.20 -11.21
C ILE A 94 20.52 18.30 -10.52
N ALA A 95 19.27 18.00 -10.14
CA ALA A 95 18.45 18.94 -9.38
C ALA A 95 19.04 19.20 -7.99
N PRO A 96 18.89 20.40 -7.41
CA PRO A 96 19.40 20.71 -6.08
C PRO A 96 18.55 20.06 -4.97
N MET A 97 18.31 18.73 -5.08
CA MET A 97 17.52 17.92 -4.14
C MET A 97 18.42 17.02 -3.30
N LYS A 98 18.07 16.88 -2.02
CA LYS A 98 18.72 15.91 -1.12
C LYS A 98 18.04 14.54 -1.26
N ILE A 99 18.81 13.47 -1.12
CA ILE A 99 18.27 12.09 -1.13
C ILE A 99 17.14 11.91 -0.11
N SER A 100 17.28 12.52 1.07
CA SER A 100 16.23 12.50 2.09
C SER A 100 14.92 13.14 1.64
N GLU A 101 14.97 14.20 0.80
CA GLU A 101 13.77 14.85 0.26
C GLU A 101 13.06 13.96 -0.75
N ILE A 102 13.83 13.21 -1.55
CA ILE A 102 13.30 12.22 -2.50
C ILE A 102 12.60 11.08 -1.73
N ILE A 103 13.29 10.49 -0.73
CA ILE A 103 12.72 9.39 0.07
C ILE A 103 11.43 9.83 0.77
N VAL A 104 11.43 10.99 1.41
CA VAL A 104 10.24 11.52 2.10
C VAL A 104 9.07 11.72 1.12
N SER A 105 9.32 12.22 -0.08
CA SER A 105 8.28 12.37 -1.10
C SER A 105 7.70 11.01 -1.53
N LEU A 106 8.55 9.99 -1.75
CA LEU A 106 8.11 8.63 -2.09
C LEU A 106 7.29 8.00 -0.96
N VAL A 107 7.72 8.19 0.29
CA VAL A 107 7.00 7.73 1.49
C VAL A 107 5.59 8.35 1.53
N PHE A 108 5.46 9.66 1.38
CA PHE A 108 4.15 10.31 1.36
C PHE A 108 3.27 9.83 0.19
N THR A 109 3.84 9.63 -0.97
CA THR A 109 3.10 9.12 -2.14
C THR A 109 2.62 7.69 -1.92
N ALA A 110 3.46 6.83 -1.32
CA ALA A 110 3.09 5.46 -0.96
C ALA A 110 1.94 5.43 0.05
N LEU A 111 1.92 6.35 1.04
CA LEU A 111 0.82 6.48 1.99
C LEU A 111 -0.50 6.76 1.28
N ILE A 112 -0.51 7.73 0.36
CA ILE A 112 -1.74 8.08 -0.35
C ILE A 112 -2.21 6.92 -1.24
N ARG A 113 -1.30 6.22 -1.92
CA ARG A 113 -1.65 5.01 -2.70
C ARG A 113 -2.27 3.94 -1.82
N ALA A 114 -1.70 3.65 -0.66
CA ALA A 114 -2.22 2.67 0.29
C ALA A 114 -3.61 3.08 0.82
N LEU A 115 -3.82 4.35 1.11
CA LEU A 115 -5.12 4.86 1.57
C LEU A 115 -6.19 4.78 0.47
N ILE A 116 -5.86 5.09 -0.78
CA ILE A 116 -6.78 4.95 -1.92
C ILE A 116 -7.24 3.49 -2.06
N GLY A 117 -6.34 2.52 -1.90
CA GLY A 117 -6.69 1.10 -1.92
C GLY A 117 -7.49 0.64 -0.70
N LEU A 118 -7.24 1.24 0.47
CA LEU A 118 -7.92 0.89 1.71
C LEU A 118 -9.39 1.36 1.74
N ILE A 119 -9.72 2.49 1.12
CA ILE A 119 -11.08 3.05 1.11
C ILE A 119 -12.12 2.05 0.56
N PRO A 120 -11.97 1.49 -0.67
CA PRO A 120 -12.93 0.51 -1.18
C PRO A 120 -12.97 -0.76 -0.35
N ALA A 121 -11.84 -1.15 0.23
CA ALA A 121 -11.73 -2.28 1.13
C ALA A 121 -12.66 -2.14 2.35
N ILE A 122 -12.57 -1.03 3.05
CA ILE A 122 -13.41 -0.74 4.22
C ILE A 122 -14.89 -0.55 3.83
N LEU A 123 -15.15 0.13 2.71
CA LEU A 123 -16.51 0.38 2.24
C LEU A 123 -17.25 -0.91 1.86
N LEU A 124 -16.57 -1.88 1.25
CA LEU A 124 -17.16 -3.16 0.87
C LEU A 124 -17.39 -4.10 2.06
N THR A 125 -16.56 -4.00 3.10
CA THR A 125 -16.63 -4.90 4.26
C THR A 125 -17.95 -4.75 5.03
N SER A 126 -18.43 -3.52 5.20
CA SER A 126 -19.66 -3.24 5.97
C SER A 126 -20.93 -3.80 5.31
N PRO A 127 -21.25 -3.50 4.04
CA PRO A 127 -22.47 -3.98 3.41
C PRO A 127 -22.45 -5.47 3.05
N LEU A 128 -21.29 -6.04 2.71
CA LEU A 128 -21.20 -7.44 2.29
C LEU A 128 -21.11 -8.42 3.47
N PHE A 129 -20.44 -8.04 4.54
CA PHE A 129 -20.11 -8.96 5.64
C PHE A 129 -20.60 -8.47 7.01
N GLY A 130 -21.24 -7.28 7.10
CA GLY A 130 -21.74 -6.74 8.36
C GLY A 130 -20.66 -6.34 9.38
N ILE A 131 -19.38 -6.31 8.97
CA ILE A 131 -18.23 -6.05 9.82
C ILE A 131 -17.77 -4.61 9.60
N SER A 132 -17.69 -3.83 10.68
CA SER A 132 -17.17 -2.46 10.64
C SER A 132 -15.87 -2.37 11.43
N LEU A 133 -14.75 -2.29 10.71
CA LEU A 133 -13.42 -2.05 11.30
C LEU A 133 -13.35 -0.72 12.03
N LEU A 134 -14.11 0.27 11.58
CA LEU A 134 -14.12 1.60 12.18
C LEU A 134 -14.60 1.61 13.64
N LYS A 135 -15.29 0.57 14.09
CA LYS A 135 -15.70 0.42 15.49
C LYS A 135 -14.52 0.26 16.47
N LEU A 136 -13.33 -0.16 15.96
CA LEU A 136 -12.13 -0.23 16.78
C LEU A 136 -11.57 1.16 17.16
N GLY A 137 -11.97 2.22 16.45
CA GLY A 137 -11.57 3.58 16.80
C GLY A 137 -10.05 3.82 16.82
N LEU A 138 -9.56 4.42 17.89
CA LEU A 138 -8.15 4.83 18.04
C LEU A 138 -7.14 3.68 17.93
N PRO A 139 -7.34 2.48 18.50
CA PRO A 139 -6.44 1.33 18.31
C PRO A 139 -6.21 0.96 16.84
N LEU A 140 -7.23 1.10 15.99
CA LEU A 140 -7.10 0.85 14.55
C LEU A 140 -6.11 1.81 13.89
N ALA A 141 -6.13 3.09 14.26
CA ALA A 141 -5.19 4.10 13.74
C ALA A 141 -3.74 3.76 14.10
N PHE A 142 -3.48 3.31 15.35
CA PHE A 142 -2.15 2.87 15.75
C PHE A 142 -1.70 1.62 15.01
N LEU A 143 -2.60 0.65 14.76
CA LEU A 143 -2.31 -0.53 13.95
C LEU A 143 -1.93 -0.14 12.53
N PHE A 144 -2.72 0.72 11.88
CA PHE A 144 -2.39 1.18 10.54
C PHE A 144 -1.07 1.96 10.49
N LEU A 145 -0.79 2.78 11.48
CA LEU A 145 0.47 3.51 11.57
C LEU A 145 1.67 2.55 11.72
N SER A 146 1.58 1.54 12.58
CA SER A 146 2.64 0.56 12.78
C SER A 146 2.88 -0.30 11.53
N LEU A 147 1.80 -0.74 10.87
CA LEU A 147 1.87 -1.50 9.62
C LEU A 147 2.44 -0.65 8.48
N TYR A 148 2.06 0.64 8.42
CA TYR A 148 2.62 1.57 7.46
C TYR A 148 4.13 1.73 7.63
N LEU A 149 4.60 2.00 8.85
CA LEU A 149 6.03 2.13 9.14
C LEU A 149 6.79 0.84 8.80
N PHE A 150 6.23 -0.32 9.15
CA PHE A 150 6.83 -1.61 8.81
C PHE A 150 6.84 -1.84 7.29
N GLY A 151 5.76 -1.53 6.58
CA GLY A 151 5.68 -1.63 5.12
C GLY A 151 6.72 -0.75 4.42
N ILE A 152 6.92 0.49 4.91
CA ILE A 152 7.97 1.38 4.37
C ILE A 152 9.36 0.82 4.64
N THR A 153 9.63 0.23 5.82
CA THR A 153 10.95 -0.37 6.08
C THR A 153 11.23 -1.54 5.14
N LEU A 154 10.24 -2.39 4.87
CA LEU A 154 10.35 -3.45 3.87
C LEU A 154 10.57 -2.88 2.46
N GLY A 155 9.81 -1.86 2.09
CA GLY A 155 9.98 -1.17 0.80
C GLY A 155 11.37 -0.59 0.61
N LEU A 156 11.92 0.07 1.63
CA LEU A 156 13.28 0.59 1.61
C LEU A 156 14.33 -0.53 1.51
N PHE A 157 14.14 -1.64 2.22
CA PHE A 157 15.02 -2.79 2.15
C PHE A 157 15.07 -3.39 0.74
N VAL A 158 13.91 -3.61 0.13
CA VAL A 158 13.83 -4.12 -1.25
C VAL A 158 14.42 -3.13 -2.24
N SER A 159 14.15 -1.82 -2.09
CA SER A 159 14.73 -0.79 -2.96
C SER A 159 16.26 -0.72 -2.84
N ALA A 160 16.82 -0.90 -1.66
CA ALA A 160 18.27 -1.02 -1.46
C ALA A 160 18.84 -2.28 -2.15
N GLY A 161 18.11 -3.39 -2.07
CA GLY A 161 18.44 -4.62 -2.80
C GLY A 161 18.42 -4.44 -4.31
N LEU A 162 17.43 -3.74 -4.84
CA LEU A 162 17.34 -3.40 -6.27
C LEU A 162 18.55 -2.61 -6.76
N LEU A 163 19.02 -1.65 -5.98
CA LEU A 163 20.22 -0.88 -6.31
C LEU A 163 21.49 -1.71 -6.30
N ARG A 164 21.59 -2.72 -5.41
CA ARG A 164 22.78 -3.54 -5.24
C ARG A 164 22.83 -4.74 -6.16
N PHE A 165 21.71 -5.43 -6.36
CA PHE A 165 21.63 -6.71 -7.06
C PHE A 165 20.94 -6.61 -8.44
N GLY A 166 20.39 -5.42 -8.76
CA GLY A 166 19.71 -5.17 -10.02
C GLY A 166 18.22 -5.56 -10.01
N PRO A 167 17.54 -5.43 -11.20
CA PRO A 167 16.09 -5.57 -11.34
C PRO A 167 15.56 -6.94 -10.92
N SER A 168 16.36 -8.01 -11.00
CA SER A 168 15.95 -9.36 -10.58
C SER A 168 15.55 -9.46 -9.11
N PHE A 169 15.99 -8.51 -8.27
CA PHE A 169 15.61 -8.44 -6.87
C PHE A 169 14.15 -8.02 -6.66
N GLU A 170 13.50 -7.50 -7.70
CA GLU A 170 12.08 -7.13 -7.67
C GLU A 170 11.17 -8.31 -7.28
N ASN A 171 11.52 -9.53 -7.69
CA ASN A 171 10.73 -10.72 -7.35
C ASN A 171 10.54 -10.91 -5.84
N ILE A 172 11.47 -10.43 -5.02
CA ILE A 172 11.36 -10.48 -3.55
C ILE A 172 10.29 -9.50 -3.03
N ALA A 173 10.00 -8.43 -3.77
CA ALA A 173 8.93 -7.51 -3.40
C ALA A 173 7.53 -8.13 -3.55
N TRP A 174 7.40 -9.14 -4.43
CA TRP A 174 6.14 -9.81 -4.73
C TRP A 174 5.92 -11.08 -3.91
N SER A 175 6.94 -11.56 -3.21
CA SER A 175 6.90 -12.77 -2.35
C SER A 175 6.42 -12.47 -0.95
#